data_9a41e3c3dee3904d0992409b8f1246ac
#
_entry.id   9a41e3c3dee3904d0992409b8f1246ac
#
_cell.length_a   1.000
_cell.length_b   1.000
_cell.length_c   1.000
_cell.angle_alpha   90.00
_cell.angle_beta   90.00
_cell.angle_gamma   90.00
#
_symmetry.space_group_name_H-M   'P 1'
#
loop_
_entity.id
_entity.type
_entity.pdbx_description
1 polymer ?
#
loop_
_entity_poly.entity_id
_entity_poly.type
_entity_poly.pdbx_seq_one_letter_code
_entity_poly.pdbx_strand_id
1 'polypeptide(L)'
;MSKPFAFEKPLGMRDILPDLVRKKQHVTERIQRVFERWGYACIETPTLEYFDTVGGLSPTLENKMFKLLDRSGRSLVLRPDFTAPIARVVASLLKEEPFPIRLSYQGPVYRAQETEGGRDAEFPEVGVELIGEQAPDADAEVIALACAALREVEIPTFKIAIGHIGLLNALYEEMMEKELA
;
A
#
# COMPACT_ATOMS: atom_id res chain seq x y z
N MET A 1 -0.47 11.03 -35.50
CA MET A 1 0.03 11.13 -34.12
C MET A 1 0.56 12.55 -33.95
N SER A 2 -0.07 13.36 -33.07
CA SER A 2 0.47 14.67 -32.71
C SER A 2 1.79 14.45 -31.97
N LYS A 3 2.82 15.25 -32.28
CA LYS A 3 4.06 15.25 -31.47
C LYS A 3 3.70 15.62 -30.03
N PRO A 4 4.24 14.92 -29.01
CA PRO A 4 4.03 15.35 -27.64
C PRO A 4 4.54 16.78 -27.50
N PHE A 5 3.74 17.62 -26.84
CA PHE A 5 4.21 18.95 -26.50
C PHE A 5 5.38 18.83 -25.53
N ALA A 6 6.37 19.72 -25.66
CA ALA A 6 7.58 19.69 -24.82
C ALA A 6 7.29 19.73 -23.30
N PHE A 7 6.05 20.03 -22.90
CA PHE A 7 5.60 20.15 -21.52
C PHE A 7 4.58 19.08 -21.12
N GLU A 8 4.29 18.10 -21.98
CA GLU A 8 3.39 17.01 -21.65
C GLU A 8 4.07 16.03 -20.66
N LYS A 9 3.29 15.52 -19.73
CA LYS A 9 3.66 14.48 -18.77
C LYS A 9 3.06 13.14 -19.19
N PRO A 10 3.66 12.02 -18.77
CA PRO A 10 3.03 10.72 -18.95
C PRO A 10 1.63 10.69 -18.32
N LEU A 11 0.73 9.92 -18.94
CA LEU A 11 -0.64 9.79 -18.48
C LEU A 11 -0.69 9.32 -17.01
N GLY A 12 -1.48 10.01 -16.19
CA GLY A 12 -1.58 9.72 -14.76
C GLY A 12 -0.41 10.21 -13.90
N MET A 13 0.58 10.88 -14.50
CA MET A 13 1.68 11.52 -13.77
C MET A 13 1.43 13.02 -13.67
N ARG A 14 1.82 13.63 -12.56
CA ARG A 14 1.68 15.07 -12.37
C ARG A 14 2.85 15.70 -11.61
N ASP A 15 3.16 16.95 -11.93
CA ASP A 15 4.05 17.75 -11.12
C ASP A 15 3.30 18.25 -9.88
N ILE A 16 3.96 18.19 -8.75
CA ILE A 16 3.44 18.70 -7.48
C ILE A 16 4.21 19.98 -7.14
N LEU A 17 3.48 21.08 -7.08
CA LEU A 17 4.07 22.39 -6.81
C LEU A 17 4.44 22.58 -5.33
N PRO A 18 5.36 23.53 -5.00
CA PRO A 18 5.96 23.65 -3.66
C PRO A 18 4.95 23.73 -2.51
N ASP A 19 3.83 24.42 -2.68
CA ASP A 19 2.82 24.55 -1.63
C ASP A 19 2.16 23.20 -1.29
N LEU A 20 1.87 22.41 -2.29
CA LEU A 20 1.29 21.08 -2.10
C LEU A 20 2.34 20.09 -1.57
N VAL A 21 3.61 20.23 -1.99
CA VAL A 21 4.72 19.44 -1.44
C VAL A 21 4.83 19.67 0.07
N ARG A 22 4.84 20.94 0.53
CA ARG A 22 4.90 21.26 1.96
C ARG A 22 3.73 20.66 2.76
N LYS A 23 2.51 20.76 2.23
CA LYS A 23 1.32 20.15 2.86
C LYS A 23 1.45 18.64 2.97
N LYS A 24 1.87 17.98 1.89
CA LYS A 24 2.11 16.54 1.84
C LYS A 24 3.16 16.12 2.88
N GLN A 25 4.30 16.78 2.91
CA GLN A 25 5.37 16.51 3.87
C GLN A 25 4.87 16.65 5.30
N HIS A 26 4.18 17.75 5.62
CA HIS A 26 3.62 17.97 6.95
C HIS A 26 2.68 16.84 7.40
N VAL A 27 1.78 16.41 6.53
CA VAL A 27 0.86 15.30 6.82
C VAL A 27 1.63 13.98 7.04
N THR A 28 2.56 13.68 6.13
CA THR A 28 3.35 12.45 6.19
C THR A 28 4.20 12.38 7.46
N GLU A 29 4.88 13.45 7.83
CA GLU A 29 5.69 13.53 9.06
C GLU A 29 4.86 13.33 10.33
N ARG A 30 3.66 13.89 10.38
CA ARG A 30 2.74 13.68 11.52
C ARG A 30 2.32 12.22 11.64
N ILE A 31 1.96 11.58 10.53
CA ILE A 31 1.58 10.15 10.50
C ILE A 31 2.76 9.29 10.94
N GLN A 32 3.96 9.52 10.41
CA GLN A 32 5.16 8.77 10.76
C GLN A 32 5.49 8.85 12.25
N ARG A 33 5.36 10.02 12.88
CA ARG A 33 5.52 10.17 14.34
C ARG A 33 4.51 9.34 15.14
N VAL A 34 3.29 9.15 14.62
CA VAL A 34 2.32 8.23 15.27
C VAL A 34 2.86 6.79 15.18
N PHE A 35 3.30 6.36 14.02
CA PHE A 35 3.83 5.01 13.83
C PHE A 35 5.04 4.73 14.73
N GLU A 36 5.98 5.68 14.81
CA GLU A 36 7.13 5.59 15.72
C GLU A 36 6.72 5.47 17.20
N ARG A 37 5.74 6.27 17.66
CA ARG A 37 5.21 6.18 19.02
C ARG A 37 4.53 4.82 19.33
N TRP A 38 4.05 4.13 18.28
CA TRP A 38 3.47 2.79 18.40
C TRP A 38 4.49 1.67 18.21
N GLY A 39 5.79 2.02 18.08
CA GLY A 39 6.88 1.05 17.98
C GLY A 39 7.14 0.51 16.57
N TYR A 40 6.62 1.16 15.54
CA TYR A 40 6.90 0.81 14.15
C TYR A 40 8.18 1.47 13.67
N ALA A 41 9.14 0.66 13.24
CA ALA A 41 10.40 1.12 12.66
C ALA A 41 10.24 1.44 11.17
N CYS A 42 10.78 2.58 10.73
CA CYS A 42 10.70 2.95 9.32
C CYS A 42 11.63 2.09 8.48
N ILE A 43 11.13 1.61 7.33
CA ILE A 43 11.89 0.85 6.34
C ILE A 43 11.77 1.52 4.96
N GLU A 44 12.83 1.45 4.18
CA GLU A 44 12.83 1.82 2.77
C GLU A 44 13.12 0.60 1.90
N THR A 45 12.34 0.42 0.84
CA THR A 45 12.55 -0.60 -0.18
C THR A 45 12.75 0.04 -1.55
N PRO A 46 13.43 -0.63 -2.49
CA PRO A 46 13.59 -0.11 -3.85
C PRO A 46 12.26 0.19 -4.53
N THR A 47 12.24 1.22 -5.36
CA THR A 47 11.07 1.55 -6.21
C THR A 47 10.87 0.52 -7.32
N LEU A 48 11.96 -0.10 -7.79
CA LEU A 48 11.95 -1.16 -8.79
C LEU A 48 12.10 -2.51 -8.09
N GLU A 49 11.21 -3.43 -8.42
CA GLU A 49 11.26 -4.83 -7.98
C GLU A 49 11.27 -5.76 -9.19
N TYR A 50 11.76 -7.00 -9.01
CA TYR A 50 11.60 -8.01 -10.04
C TYR A 50 10.14 -8.44 -10.11
N PHE A 51 9.63 -8.60 -11.34
CA PHE A 51 8.26 -9.06 -11.56
C PHE A 51 7.97 -10.38 -10.84
N ASP A 52 8.93 -11.31 -10.84
CA ASP A 52 8.80 -12.61 -10.17
C ASP A 52 8.62 -12.50 -8.65
N THR A 53 9.03 -11.36 -8.06
CA THR A 53 8.87 -11.11 -6.62
C THR A 53 7.45 -10.64 -6.27
N VAL A 54 6.82 -9.85 -7.13
CA VAL A 54 5.56 -9.16 -6.83
C VAL A 54 4.38 -9.55 -7.72
N GLY A 55 4.64 -10.12 -8.91
CA GLY A 55 3.63 -10.36 -9.94
C GLY A 55 2.60 -11.44 -9.60
N GLY A 56 3.00 -12.48 -8.87
CA GLY A 56 2.11 -13.62 -8.56
C GLY A 56 1.11 -13.38 -7.42
N LEU A 57 1.16 -12.23 -6.75
CA LEU A 57 0.40 -11.98 -5.51
C LEU A 57 -1.06 -11.58 -5.77
N SER A 58 -1.37 -10.94 -6.88
CA SER A 58 -2.73 -10.54 -7.23
C SER A 58 -2.88 -10.36 -8.74
N PRO A 59 -3.67 -11.19 -9.43
CA PRO A 59 -3.94 -11.03 -10.86
C PRO A 59 -4.53 -9.66 -11.22
N THR A 60 -5.35 -9.08 -10.37
CA THR A 60 -5.95 -7.76 -10.56
C THR A 60 -4.89 -6.66 -10.50
N LEU A 61 -3.91 -6.80 -9.62
CA LEU A 61 -2.82 -5.85 -9.46
C LEU A 61 -1.80 -6.00 -10.60
N GLU A 62 -1.56 -7.22 -11.07
CA GLU A 62 -0.64 -7.50 -12.17
C GLU A 62 -0.97 -6.74 -13.45
N ASN A 63 -2.25 -6.63 -13.80
CA ASN A 63 -2.72 -5.88 -14.96
C ASN A 63 -2.52 -4.36 -14.85
N LYS A 64 -2.23 -3.87 -13.65
CA LYS A 64 -2.00 -2.45 -13.35
C LYS A 64 -0.53 -2.12 -13.10
N MET A 65 0.40 -3.07 -13.27
CA MET A 65 1.81 -2.83 -13.05
C MET A 65 2.47 -2.15 -14.25
N PHE A 66 3.31 -1.15 -13.99
CA PHE A 66 4.25 -0.63 -14.98
C PHE A 66 5.43 -1.60 -15.09
N LYS A 67 5.53 -2.29 -16.24
CA LYS A 67 6.57 -3.29 -16.51
C LYS A 67 7.69 -2.69 -17.34
N LEU A 68 8.93 -3.03 -16.99
CA LEU A 68 10.16 -2.60 -17.67
C LEU A 68 11.09 -3.81 -17.85
N LEU A 69 12.16 -3.63 -18.62
CA LEU A 69 13.23 -4.62 -18.73
C LEU A 69 14.53 -4.02 -18.20
N ASP A 70 15.30 -4.82 -17.46
CA ASP A 70 16.68 -4.46 -17.14
C ASP A 70 17.61 -4.72 -18.33
N ARG A 71 18.90 -4.38 -18.17
CA ARG A 71 19.90 -4.55 -19.25
C ARG A 71 20.15 -6.01 -19.64
N SER A 72 19.79 -6.95 -18.78
CA SER A 72 19.91 -8.40 -19.04
C SER A 72 18.61 -9.02 -19.57
N GLY A 73 17.57 -8.22 -19.79
CA GLY A 73 16.29 -8.67 -20.31
C GLY A 73 15.34 -9.24 -19.23
N ARG A 74 15.64 -9.05 -17.94
CA ARG A 74 14.79 -9.49 -16.86
C ARG A 74 13.64 -8.49 -16.63
N SER A 75 12.46 -9.01 -16.37
CA SER A 75 11.27 -8.18 -16.09
C SER A 75 11.36 -7.50 -14.73
N LEU A 76 11.23 -6.18 -14.75
CA LEU A 76 11.12 -5.31 -13.59
C LEU A 76 9.73 -4.67 -13.55
N VAL A 77 9.31 -4.24 -12.38
CA VAL A 77 8.10 -3.44 -12.20
C VAL A 77 8.38 -2.25 -11.29
N LEU A 78 7.70 -1.14 -11.53
CA LEU A 78 7.53 -0.13 -10.50
C LEU A 78 6.60 -0.69 -9.42
N ARG A 79 7.01 -0.63 -8.16
CA ARG A 79 6.24 -1.22 -7.05
C ARG A 79 4.80 -0.71 -7.02
N PRO A 80 3.80 -1.60 -7.04
CA PRO A 80 2.39 -1.22 -6.98
C PRO A 80 1.90 -0.99 -5.55
N ASP A 81 2.63 -1.50 -4.55
CA ASP A 81 2.44 -1.36 -3.11
C ASP A 81 3.76 -1.62 -2.37
N PHE A 82 3.73 -1.56 -1.04
CA PHE A 82 4.89 -1.84 -0.20
C PHE A 82 4.87 -3.25 0.43
N THR A 83 3.72 -3.91 0.49
CA THR A 83 3.56 -5.18 1.20
C THR A 83 4.50 -6.26 0.65
N ALA A 84 4.51 -6.46 -0.67
CA ALA A 84 5.38 -7.47 -1.29
C ALA A 84 6.88 -7.18 -1.13
N PRO A 85 7.38 -5.95 -1.39
CA PRO A 85 8.75 -5.57 -1.09
C PRO A 85 9.14 -5.79 0.38
N ILE A 86 8.28 -5.42 1.33
CA ILE A 86 8.55 -5.60 2.76
C ILE A 86 8.56 -7.08 3.13
N ALA A 87 7.60 -7.89 2.63
CA ALA A 87 7.59 -9.32 2.84
C ALA A 87 8.89 -10.00 2.35
N ARG A 88 9.41 -9.57 1.19
CA ARG A 88 10.71 -10.02 0.67
C ARG A 88 11.85 -9.68 1.62
N VAL A 89 11.89 -8.47 2.18
CA VAL A 89 12.91 -8.06 3.15
C VAL A 89 12.82 -8.89 4.41
N VAL A 90 11.63 -9.08 4.96
CA VAL A 90 11.42 -9.89 6.17
C VAL A 90 11.86 -11.34 5.95
N ALA A 91 11.47 -11.95 4.83
CA ALA A 91 11.84 -13.32 4.51
C ALA A 91 13.34 -13.52 4.24
N SER A 92 14.09 -12.47 3.90
CA SER A 92 15.50 -12.56 3.55
C SER A 92 16.45 -11.98 4.60
N LEU A 93 16.20 -10.73 5.01
CA LEU A 93 17.13 -9.98 5.86
C LEU A 93 16.71 -9.94 7.34
N LEU A 94 15.41 -10.08 7.64
CA LEU A 94 14.87 -10.01 8.99
C LEU A 94 14.31 -11.35 9.49
N LYS A 95 14.65 -12.45 8.82
CA LYS A 95 14.14 -13.80 9.15
C LYS A 95 14.49 -14.30 10.55
N GLU A 96 15.58 -13.78 11.14
CA GLU A 96 16.05 -14.14 12.48
C GLU A 96 15.53 -13.17 13.57
N GLU A 97 14.84 -12.08 13.15
CA GLU A 97 14.27 -11.14 14.11
C GLU A 97 13.06 -11.73 14.84
N PRO A 98 12.89 -11.41 16.12
CA PRO A 98 11.75 -11.90 16.89
C PRO A 98 10.43 -11.31 16.38
N PHE A 99 9.41 -12.14 16.24
CA PHE A 99 8.04 -11.70 15.93
C PHE A 99 7.32 -11.20 17.20
N PRO A 100 6.36 -10.27 17.06
CA PRO A 100 5.92 -9.62 15.82
C PRO A 100 6.85 -8.50 15.37
N ILE A 101 7.10 -8.42 14.06
CA ILE A 101 7.87 -7.35 13.45
C ILE A 101 6.93 -6.20 13.06
N ARG A 102 7.26 -4.99 13.49
CA ARG A 102 6.50 -3.76 13.22
C ARG A 102 7.30 -2.84 12.33
N LEU A 103 6.86 -2.68 11.08
CA LEU A 103 7.51 -1.82 10.09
C LEU A 103 6.55 -0.74 9.59
N SER A 104 7.05 0.46 9.39
CA SER A 104 6.34 1.55 8.72
C SER A 104 7.07 1.96 7.45
N TYR A 105 6.34 2.52 6.51
CA TYR A 105 6.89 2.94 5.24
C TYR A 105 6.23 4.21 4.71
N GLN A 106 6.94 4.88 3.82
CA GLN A 106 6.40 5.98 3.02
C GLN A 106 7.08 6.03 1.66
N GLY A 107 6.33 6.41 0.65
CA GLY A 107 6.91 6.62 -0.68
C GLY A 107 5.88 6.56 -1.79
N PRO A 108 6.32 6.74 -3.04
CA PRO A 108 5.44 6.59 -4.19
C PRO A 108 5.18 5.12 -4.51
N VAL A 109 3.96 4.85 -4.94
CA VAL A 109 3.54 3.60 -5.58
C VAL A 109 2.94 3.91 -6.94
N TYR A 110 2.92 2.90 -7.83
CA TYR A 110 2.64 3.09 -9.24
C TYR A 110 1.62 2.06 -9.72
N ARG A 111 0.45 2.55 -10.15
CA ARG A 111 -0.60 1.69 -10.72
C ARG A 111 -1.10 2.29 -12.02
N ALA A 112 -0.85 1.61 -13.14
CA ALA A 112 -1.45 1.98 -14.41
C ALA A 112 -2.97 1.94 -14.25
N GLN A 113 -3.61 3.10 -14.37
CA GLN A 113 -5.06 3.21 -14.27
C GLN A 113 -5.62 3.31 -15.68
N GLU A 114 -6.71 2.61 -15.96
CA GLU A 114 -7.51 2.89 -17.13
C GLU A 114 -8.02 4.34 -17.03
N THR A 115 -8.16 5.01 -18.16
CA THR A 115 -8.34 6.45 -18.36
C THR A 115 -9.60 7.03 -17.69
N GLU A 116 -10.31 6.25 -16.91
CA GLU A 116 -11.55 6.65 -16.26
C GLU A 116 -11.31 7.19 -14.84
N GLY A 117 -11.58 8.46 -14.64
CA GLY A 117 -11.84 9.04 -13.34
C GLY A 117 -10.74 9.87 -12.68
N GLY A 118 -9.75 10.37 -13.43
CA GLY A 118 -8.81 11.39 -12.87
C GLY A 118 -7.95 10.91 -11.71
N ARG A 119 -7.70 9.60 -11.60
CA ARG A 119 -6.79 9.03 -10.59
C ARG A 119 -5.36 9.10 -11.09
N ASP A 120 -4.43 9.49 -10.20
CA ASP A 120 -3.01 9.48 -10.50
C ASP A 120 -2.50 8.03 -10.63
N ALA A 121 -1.60 7.80 -11.59
CA ALA A 121 -0.89 6.54 -11.75
C ALA A 121 0.31 6.42 -10.78
N GLU A 122 0.85 7.56 -10.36
CA GLU A 122 1.81 7.71 -9.29
C GLU A 122 1.16 8.43 -8.12
N PHE A 123 1.15 7.83 -6.93
CA PHE A 123 0.61 8.46 -5.73
C PHE A 123 1.41 8.06 -4.49
N PRO A 124 1.48 8.94 -3.48
CA PRO A 124 2.16 8.62 -2.23
C PRO A 124 1.34 7.63 -1.41
N GLU A 125 2.03 6.68 -0.84
CA GLU A 125 1.50 5.76 0.15
C GLU A 125 2.30 5.88 1.45
N VAL A 126 1.61 5.87 2.58
CA VAL A 126 2.19 5.81 3.91
C VAL A 126 1.42 4.76 4.70
N GLY A 127 2.13 3.85 5.35
CA GLY A 127 1.48 2.72 6.01
C GLY A 127 2.38 1.95 6.95
N VAL A 128 1.82 0.87 7.46
CA VAL A 128 2.50 -0.06 8.37
C VAL A 128 2.27 -1.50 7.96
N GLU A 129 3.22 -2.36 8.32
CA GLU A 129 3.10 -3.80 8.25
C GLU A 129 3.35 -4.38 9.65
N LEU A 130 2.40 -5.14 10.18
CA LEU A 130 2.52 -5.93 11.39
C LEU A 130 2.61 -7.40 10.98
N ILE A 131 3.75 -8.02 11.23
CA ILE A 131 4.09 -9.31 10.66
C ILE A 131 4.37 -10.32 11.77
N GLY A 132 3.77 -11.52 11.64
CA GLY A 132 4.04 -12.65 12.53
C GLY A 132 3.14 -12.71 13.76
N GLU A 133 2.02 -11.98 13.77
CA GLU A 133 0.99 -12.08 14.81
C GLU A 133 -0.35 -12.47 14.17
N GLN A 134 -1.06 -13.43 14.78
CA GLN A 134 -2.34 -13.94 14.30
C GLN A 134 -3.49 -13.67 15.29
N ALA A 135 -3.20 -13.12 16.46
CA ALA A 135 -4.23 -12.83 17.45
C ALA A 135 -5.13 -11.66 16.99
N PRO A 136 -6.41 -11.66 17.37
CA PRO A 136 -7.32 -10.53 17.09
C PRO A 136 -6.82 -9.18 17.60
N ASP A 137 -5.94 -9.18 18.59
CA ASP A 137 -5.29 -7.98 19.11
C ASP A 137 -4.41 -7.28 18.07
N ALA A 138 -3.81 -8.03 17.13
CA ALA A 138 -3.05 -7.47 16.03
C ALA A 138 -3.95 -6.67 15.05
N ASP A 139 -5.11 -7.22 14.72
CA ASP A 139 -6.10 -6.50 13.91
C ASP A 139 -6.59 -5.24 14.63
N ALA A 140 -6.86 -5.35 15.93
CA ALA A 140 -7.27 -4.21 16.76
C ALA A 140 -6.18 -3.15 16.84
N GLU A 141 -4.90 -3.53 16.97
CA GLU A 141 -3.76 -2.62 16.96
C GLU A 141 -3.70 -1.81 15.66
N VAL A 142 -3.77 -2.48 14.50
CA VAL A 142 -3.68 -1.80 13.20
C VAL A 142 -4.87 -0.86 12.97
N ILE A 143 -6.08 -1.27 13.36
CA ILE A 143 -7.28 -0.42 13.26
C ILE A 143 -7.15 0.81 14.19
N ALA A 144 -6.71 0.60 15.42
CA ALA A 144 -6.53 1.68 16.38
C ALA A 144 -5.43 2.67 15.94
N LEU A 145 -4.35 2.15 15.35
CA LEU A 145 -3.27 2.94 14.78
C LEU A 145 -3.75 3.79 13.60
N ALA A 146 -4.56 3.23 12.70
CA ALA A 146 -5.17 3.98 11.61
C ALA A 146 -6.05 5.13 12.15
N CYS A 147 -6.86 4.88 13.19
CA CYS A 147 -7.62 5.92 13.85
C CYS A 147 -6.73 7.01 14.47
N ALA A 148 -5.64 6.62 15.12
CA ALA A 148 -4.69 7.55 15.73
C ALA A 148 -4.01 8.43 14.67
N ALA A 149 -3.60 7.85 13.54
CA ALA A 149 -3.00 8.58 12.42
C ALA A 149 -3.97 9.61 11.83
N LEU A 150 -5.23 9.23 11.60
CA LEU A 150 -6.25 10.16 11.08
C LEU A 150 -6.56 11.32 12.03
N ARG A 151 -6.59 11.05 13.35
CA ARG A 151 -6.76 12.11 14.37
C ARG A 151 -5.55 13.04 14.42
N GLU A 152 -4.35 12.50 14.32
CA GLU A 152 -3.11 13.29 14.36
C GLU A 152 -3.05 14.31 13.22
N VAL A 153 -3.56 13.98 12.04
CA VAL A 153 -3.63 14.91 10.90
C VAL A 153 -4.92 15.77 10.90
N GLU A 154 -5.62 15.78 12.02
CA GLU A 154 -6.77 16.67 12.27
C GLU A 154 -7.95 16.47 11.31
N ILE A 155 -8.18 15.23 10.86
CA ILE A 155 -9.42 14.90 10.15
C ILE A 155 -10.58 14.90 11.16
N PRO A 156 -11.51 15.86 11.06
CA PRO A 156 -12.48 16.11 12.15
C PRO A 156 -13.51 15.00 12.30
N THR A 157 -13.85 14.34 11.20
CA THR A 157 -14.85 13.27 11.19
C THR A 157 -14.46 12.20 10.16
N PHE A 158 -14.42 10.96 10.60
CA PHE A 158 -14.19 9.82 9.71
C PHE A 158 -14.95 8.59 10.21
N LYS A 159 -15.15 7.63 9.31
CA LYS A 159 -15.70 6.31 9.63
C LYS A 159 -14.73 5.26 9.12
N ILE A 160 -14.50 4.21 9.92
CA ILE A 160 -13.77 3.02 9.51
C ILE A 160 -14.79 1.92 9.27
N ALA A 161 -14.82 1.39 8.05
CA ALA A 161 -15.60 0.22 7.72
C ALA A 161 -14.69 -1.01 7.81
N ILE A 162 -15.12 -2.01 8.58
CA ILE A 162 -14.40 -3.27 8.76
C ILE A 162 -15.15 -4.35 8.01
N GLY A 163 -14.45 -5.06 7.11
CA GLY A 163 -14.95 -6.24 6.43
C GLY A 163 -14.26 -7.49 6.94
N HIS A 164 -15.01 -8.59 7.06
CA HIS A 164 -14.47 -9.89 7.45
C HIS A 164 -15.06 -10.99 6.55
N ILE A 165 -14.21 -11.66 5.77
CA ILE A 165 -14.67 -12.67 4.80
C ILE A 165 -15.38 -13.84 5.48
N GLY A 166 -14.94 -14.24 6.69
CA GLY A 166 -15.59 -15.28 7.47
C GLY A 166 -17.04 -14.97 7.82
N LEU A 167 -17.35 -13.68 8.10
CA LEU A 167 -18.74 -13.25 8.33
C LEU A 167 -19.59 -13.41 7.06
N LEU A 168 -19.05 -13.02 5.91
CA LEU A 168 -19.74 -13.16 4.63
C LEU A 168 -19.97 -14.63 4.28
N ASN A 169 -18.96 -15.49 4.47
CA ASN A 169 -19.09 -16.92 4.23
C ASN A 169 -20.14 -17.56 5.14
N ALA A 170 -20.13 -17.25 6.43
CA ALA A 170 -21.11 -17.78 7.39
C ALA A 170 -22.55 -17.34 7.04
N LEU A 171 -22.74 -16.08 6.63
CA LEU A 171 -24.05 -15.60 6.17
C LEU A 171 -24.50 -16.32 4.89
N TYR A 172 -23.57 -16.57 3.97
CA TYR A 172 -23.87 -17.26 2.72
C TYR A 172 -24.26 -18.73 2.98
N GLU A 173 -23.53 -19.42 3.84
CA GLU A 173 -23.84 -20.80 4.25
C GLU A 173 -25.23 -20.89 4.91
N GLU A 174 -25.56 -19.99 5.85
CA GLU A 174 -26.86 -19.93 6.50
C GLU A 174 -28.01 -19.68 5.50
N MET A 175 -27.78 -18.83 4.49
CA MET A 175 -28.77 -18.58 3.44
C MET A 175 -28.99 -19.80 2.57
N MET A 176 -27.92 -20.51 2.17
CA MET A 176 -28.01 -21.71 1.34
C MET A 176 -28.70 -22.87 2.06
N GLU A 177 -28.44 -23.04 3.37
CA GLU A 177 -29.13 -24.07 4.17
C GLU A 177 -30.65 -23.81 4.27
N LYS A 178 -31.07 -22.54 4.33
CA LYS A 178 -32.49 -22.16 4.37
C LYS A 178 -33.22 -22.34 3.03
N GLU A 179 -32.50 -22.30 1.90
CA GLU A 179 -33.09 -22.56 0.58
C GLU A 179 -33.21 -24.04 0.26
N LEU A 180 -32.45 -24.91 0.96
CA LEU A 180 -32.44 -26.38 0.76
C LEU A 180 -33.35 -27.12 1.74
N ALA A 181 -33.98 -26.45 2.71
CA ALA A 181 -34.87 -26.99 3.71
C ALA A 181 -36.36 -26.72 3.38
#